data_20262b93990586ec358127860826259c
#
_entry.id   20262b93990586ec358127860826259c
#
_cell.length_a   1.000
_cell.length_b   1.000
_cell.length_c   1.000
_cell.angle_alpha   90.00
_cell.angle_beta   90.00
_cell.angle_gamma   90.00
#
_symmetry.space_group_name_H-M   'P 1'
#
loop_
_entity.id
_entity.type
_entity.pdbx_description
1 polymer ?
#
loop_
_entity_poly.entity_id
_entity_poly.type
_entity_poly.pdbx_seq_one_letter_code
_entity_poly.pdbx_strand_id
1 'polypeptide(L)'
;MKNQYESPLASRYASKYMLELFSSDTRYQTWRRLWVSLARAERELGLPITGQQVAELEEHITDIDYDCVSKREKEVRHDVMAHVYTYGQAAPSAAGVIHLGATSCYVTDNADMVIYRDALQYIRGELIKVIANLAGFADRYKALPTLGYTHYLSLIHI
;
A
#
# COMPACT_ATOMS: atom_id res chain seq x y z
N MET A 1 17.66 -22.03 -12.51
CA MET A 1 17.43 -21.22 -13.74
C MET A 1 16.55 -20.03 -13.37
N LYS A 2 16.94 -18.80 -13.77
CA LYS A 2 16.09 -17.61 -13.62
C LYS A 2 15.29 -17.43 -14.91
N ASN A 3 14.17 -18.11 -15.02
CA ASN A 3 13.31 -18.13 -16.22
C ASN A 3 12.01 -17.34 -16.02
N GLN A 4 11.93 -16.55 -14.96
CA GLN A 4 10.80 -15.65 -14.68
C GLN A 4 11.28 -14.20 -14.65
N TYR A 5 10.42 -13.29 -15.06
CA TYR A 5 10.70 -11.86 -14.99
C TYR A 5 10.79 -11.39 -13.54
N GLU A 6 11.86 -10.67 -13.22
CA GLU A 6 12.01 -9.93 -11.97
C GLU A 6 12.16 -8.44 -12.28
N SER A 7 11.41 -7.61 -11.58
CA SER A 7 11.59 -6.16 -11.70
C SER A 7 12.89 -5.71 -11.02
N PRO A 8 13.80 -5.02 -11.73
CA PRO A 8 14.99 -4.43 -11.09
C PRO A 8 14.65 -3.42 -9.99
N LEU A 9 13.49 -2.76 -10.08
CA LEU A 9 13.02 -1.86 -9.04
C LEU A 9 12.83 -2.61 -7.71
N ALA A 10 12.21 -3.78 -7.74
CA ALA A 10 12.01 -4.60 -6.54
C ALA A 10 13.32 -5.27 -6.08
N SER A 11 14.10 -5.87 -7.00
CA SER A 11 15.24 -6.71 -6.62
C SER A 11 16.53 -5.94 -6.29
N ARG A 12 16.66 -4.64 -6.72
CA ARG A 12 17.90 -3.88 -6.59
C ARG A 12 17.74 -2.51 -5.93
N TYR A 13 16.63 -1.81 -6.18
CA TYR A 13 16.53 -0.39 -5.87
C TYR A 13 15.52 -0.06 -4.77
N ALA A 14 14.45 -0.84 -4.61
CA ALA A 14 13.45 -0.58 -3.57
C ALA A 14 14.02 -0.84 -2.18
N SER A 15 13.69 0.04 -1.24
CA SER A 15 13.94 -0.20 0.17
C SER A 15 13.01 -1.30 0.70
N LYS A 16 13.38 -1.90 1.84
CA LYS A 16 12.52 -2.89 2.51
C LYS A 16 11.13 -2.33 2.79
N TYR A 17 11.06 -1.07 3.25
CA TYR A 17 9.79 -0.38 3.50
C TYR A 17 8.90 -0.31 2.24
N MET A 18 9.48 0.06 1.09
CA MET A 18 8.72 0.15 -0.17
C MET A 18 8.24 -1.22 -0.65
N LEU A 19 9.04 -2.27 -0.46
CA LEU A 19 8.62 -3.63 -0.78
C LEU A 19 7.45 -4.11 0.09
N GLU A 20 7.49 -3.81 1.38
CA GLU A 20 6.41 -4.11 2.32
C GLU A 20 5.15 -3.30 2.00
N LEU A 21 5.31 -2.00 1.72
CA LEU A 21 4.19 -1.10 1.42
C LEU A 21 3.40 -1.53 0.18
N PHE A 22 4.08 -2.03 -0.85
CA PHE A 22 3.46 -2.52 -2.09
C PHE A 22 3.24 -4.04 -2.10
N SER A 23 3.34 -4.71 -0.96
CA SER A 23 3.06 -6.13 -0.85
C SER A 23 1.56 -6.45 -0.93
N SER A 24 1.25 -7.69 -1.27
CA SER A 24 -0.12 -8.21 -1.23
C SER A 24 -0.73 -8.10 0.18
N ASP A 25 0.05 -8.38 1.22
CA ASP A 25 -0.41 -8.27 2.60
C ASP A 25 -0.87 -6.85 2.93
N THR A 26 -0.06 -5.84 2.64
CA THR A 26 -0.42 -4.44 2.88
C THR A 26 -1.68 -4.05 2.09
N ARG A 27 -1.76 -4.45 0.82
CA ARG A 27 -2.91 -4.16 -0.02
C ARG A 27 -4.21 -4.74 0.53
N TYR A 28 -4.22 -6.03 0.82
CA TYR A 28 -5.45 -6.72 1.24
C TYR A 28 -5.83 -6.44 2.70
N GLN A 29 -4.85 -6.21 3.58
CA GLN A 29 -5.14 -5.67 4.91
C GLN A 29 -5.75 -4.27 4.83
N THR A 30 -5.33 -3.44 3.88
CA THR A 30 -5.93 -2.12 3.66
C THR A 30 -7.38 -2.25 3.16
N TRP A 31 -7.68 -3.21 2.28
CA TRP A 31 -9.07 -3.53 1.92
C TRP A 31 -9.91 -3.90 3.16
N ARG A 32 -9.39 -4.75 4.01
CA ARG A 32 -10.09 -5.15 5.24
C ARG A 32 -10.31 -3.97 6.19
N ARG A 33 -9.32 -3.09 6.36
CA ARG A 33 -9.50 -1.84 7.12
C ARG A 33 -10.57 -0.92 6.55
N LEU A 34 -10.68 -0.84 5.22
CA LEU A 34 -11.71 -0.08 4.55
C LEU A 34 -13.10 -0.70 4.79
N TRP A 35 -13.25 -2.02 4.73
CA TRP A 35 -14.50 -2.70 5.07
C TRP A 35 -14.90 -2.52 6.54
N VAL A 36 -13.96 -2.57 7.46
CA VAL A 36 -14.21 -2.24 8.88
C VAL A 36 -14.71 -0.80 9.02
N SER A 37 -14.06 0.15 8.33
CA SER A 37 -14.45 1.55 8.36
C SER A 37 -15.86 1.77 7.77
N LEU A 38 -16.18 1.06 6.69
CA LEU A 38 -17.52 1.07 6.07
C LEU A 38 -18.57 0.55 7.05
N ALA A 39 -18.38 -0.64 7.59
CA ALA A 39 -19.32 -1.25 8.52
C ALA A 39 -19.53 -0.39 9.78
N ARG A 40 -18.47 0.27 10.26
CA ARG A 40 -18.57 1.21 11.39
C ARG A 40 -19.41 2.43 11.05
N ALA A 41 -19.15 3.05 9.90
CA ALA A 41 -19.91 4.21 9.42
C ALA A 41 -21.39 3.86 9.18
N GLU A 42 -21.67 2.73 8.56
CA GLU A 42 -23.03 2.26 8.32
C GLU A 42 -23.79 1.99 9.64
N ARG A 43 -23.13 1.42 10.62
CA ARG A 43 -23.69 1.27 11.96
C ARG A 43 -24.03 2.61 12.60
N GLU A 44 -23.14 3.60 12.51
CA GLU A 44 -23.37 4.96 13.01
C GLU A 44 -24.56 5.65 12.33
N LEU A 45 -24.80 5.32 11.06
CA LEU A 45 -25.95 5.79 10.28
C LEU A 45 -27.25 5.03 10.60
N GLY A 46 -27.21 4.03 11.49
CA GLY A 46 -28.38 3.30 11.97
C GLY A 46 -28.71 2.04 11.19
N LEU A 47 -27.82 1.55 10.32
CA LEU A 47 -28.01 0.22 9.73
C LEU A 47 -27.91 -0.88 10.80
N PRO A 48 -28.55 -2.04 10.61
CA PRO A 48 -28.60 -3.12 11.60
C PRO A 48 -27.29 -3.89 11.67
N ILE A 49 -26.19 -3.18 11.90
CA ILE A 49 -24.84 -3.72 12.11
C ILE A 49 -24.49 -3.63 13.58
N THR A 50 -24.09 -4.75 14.18
CA THR A 50 -23.78 -4.81 15.61
C THR A 50 -22.32 -4.42 15.89
N GLY A 51 -22.07 -3.96 17.13
CA GLY A 51 -20.70 -3.70 17.58
C GLY A 51 -19.82 -4.96 17.59
N GLN A 52 -20.44 -6.13 17.83
CA GLN A 52 -19.74 -7.41 17.80
C GLN A 52 -19.26 -7.76 16.38
N GLN A 53 -20.09 -7.54 15.37
CA GLN A 53 -19.69 -7.75 13.95
C GLN A 53 -18.51 -6.86 13.55
N VAL A 54 -18.53 -5.58 13.93
CA VAL A 54 -17.40 -4.67 13.68
C VAL A 54 -16.14 -5.14 14.38
N ALA A 55 -16.24 -5.55 15.65
CA ALA A 55 -15.10 -6.04 16.43
C ALA A 55 -14.51 -7.34 15.83
N GLU A 56 -15.35 -8.26 15.38
CA GLU A 56 -14.93 -9.50 14.73
C GLU A 56 -14.18 -9.19 13.40
N LEU A 57 -14.67 -8.24 12.62
CA LEU A 57 -13.93 -7.78 11.43
C LEU A 57 -12.56 -7.20 11.80
N GLU A 58 -12.48 -6.38 12.84
CA GLU A 58 -11.21 -5.78 13.29
C GLU A 58 -10.18 -6.83 13.73
N GLU A 59 -10.62 -7.87 14.42
CA GLU A 59 -9.76 -8.94 14.90
C GLU A 59 -9.08 -9.69 13.76
N HIS A 60 -9.77 -9.86 12.63
CA HIS A 60 -9.32 -10.67 11.50
C HIS A 60 -8.74 -9.87 10.32
N ILE A 61 -8.31 -8.62 10.53
CA ILE A 61 -7.71 -7.81 9.45
C ILE A 61 -6.51 -8.49 8.81
N THR A 62 -5.69 -9.17 9.60
CA THR A 62 -4.43 -9.77 9.15
C THR A 62 -4.55 -11.23 8.73
N ASP A 63 -5.65 -11.89 9.03
CA ASP A 63 -5.86 -13.33 8.83
C ASP A 63 -6.28 -13.64 7.40
N ILE A 64 -5.38 -13.47 6.44
CA ILE A 64 -5.67 -13.66 5.03
C ILE A 64 -5.29 -15.07 4.59
N ASP A 65 -6.30 -15.89 4.29
CA ASP A 65 -6.11 -17.21 3.67
C ASP A 65 -6.01 -17.06 2.14
N TYR A 66 -4.77 -16.95 1.65
CA TYR A 66 -4.49 -16.79 0.21
C TYR A 66 -4.86 -18.01 -0.63
N ASP A 67 -4.86 -19.20 -0.06
CA ASP A 67 -5.27 -20.41 -0.77
C ASP A 67 -6.77 -20.41 -0.99
N CYS A 68 -7.54 -20.04 0.03
CA CYS A 68 -8.97 -19.82 -0.08
C CYS A 68 -9.31 -18.72 -1.08
N VAL A 69 -8.63 -17.57 -1.05
CA VAL A 69 -8.79 -16.48 -2.02
C VAL A 69 -8.55 -16.98 -3.43
N SER A 70 -7.41 -17.61 -3.69
CA SER A 70 -7.04 -18.09 -5.03
C SER A 70 -8.03 -19.11 -5.59
N LYS A 71 -8.53 -20.03 -4.75
CA LYS A 71 -9.55 -20.99 -5.11
C LYS A 71 -10.86 -20.29 -5.48
N ARG A 72 -11.31 -19.38 -4.62
CA ARG A 72 -12.58 -18.68 -4.81
C ARG A 72 -12.54 -17.74 -6.02
N GLU A 73 -11.43 -17.06 -6.26
CA GLU A 73 -11.25 -16.18 -7.41
C GLU A 73 -11.37 -16.95 -8.74
N LYS A 74 -10.80 -18.16 -8.82
CA LYS A 74 -10.96 -19.04 -10.00
C LYS A 74 -12.41 -19.42 -10.27
N GLU A 75 -13.21 -19.58 -9.22
CA GLU A 75 -14.64 -19.92 -9.33
C GLU A 75 -15.48 -18.72 -9.79
N VAL A 76 -15.29 -17.56 -9.13
CA VAL A 76 -16.16 -16.38 -9.36
C VAL A 76 -15.57 -15.40 -10.36
N ARG A 77 -14.29 -15.51 -10.70
CA ARG A 77 -13.54 -14.63 -11.62
C ARG A 77 -13.61 -13.15 -11.20
N HIS A 78 -13.53 -12.93 -9.90
CA HIS A 78 -13.61 -11.60 -9.30
C HIS A 78 -12.81 -11.56 -8.00
N ASP A 79 -11.72 -10.80 -7.98
CA ASP A 79 -10.79 -10.70 -6.87
C ASP A 79 -11.42 -10.15 -5.59
N VAL A 80 -12.10 -9.01 -5.66
CA VAL A 80 -12.74 -8.38 -4.50
C VAL A 80 -13.77 -9.32 -3.87
N MET A 81 -14.60 -10.01 -4.68
CA MET A 81 -15.60 -10.95 -4.17
C MET A 81 -14.97 -12.20 -3.57
N ALA A 82 -13.81 -12.64 -4.07
CA ALA A 82 -13.05 -13.71 -3.45
C ALA A 82 -12.53 -13.32 -2.05
N HIS A 83 -12.05 -12.08 -1.92
CA HIS A 83 -11.63 -11.54 -0.62
C HIS A 83 -12.80 -11.31 0.34
N VAL A 84 -13.94 -10.83 -0.12
CA VAL A 84 -15.17 -10.71 0.70
C VAL A 84 -15.58 -12.08 1.25
N TYR A 85 -15.62 -13.11 0.40
CA TYR A 85 -15.92 -14.46 0.81
C TYR A 85 -14.94 -14.97 1.87
N THR A 86 -13.65 -14.85 1.62
CA THR A 86 -12.60 -15.35 2.53
C THR A 86 -12.61 -14.59 3.85
N TYR A 87 -12.87 -13.29 3.83
CA TYR A 87 -13.02 -12.51 5.05
C TYR A 87 -14.25 -12.92 5.85
N GLY A 88 -15.36 -13.23 5.17
CA GLY A 88 -16.56 -13.78 5.82
C GLY A 88 -16.37 -15.17 6.41
N GLN A 89 -15.40 -15.97 5.92
CA GLN A 89 -15.03 -17.23 6.58
C GLN A 89 -14.27 -17.00 7.90
N ALA A 90 -13.43 -15.97 7.96
CA ALA A 90 -12.71 -15.57 9.18
C ALA A 90 -13.63 -14.87 10.19
N ALA A 91 -14.60 -14.09 9.70
CA ALA A 91 -15.55 -13.32 10.51
C ALA A 91 -17.01 -13.71 10.17
N PRO A 92 -17.48 -14.92 10.58
CA PRO A 92 -18.77 -15.47 10.13
C PRO A 92 -19.99 -14.63 10.55
N SER A 93 -19.98 -14.01 11.72
CA SER A 93 -21.12 -13.20 12.18
C SER A 93 -21.26 -11.92 11.36
N ALA A 94 -20.17 -11.43 10.79
CA ALA A 94 -20.11 -10.21 9.98
C ALA A 94 -20.17 -10.47 8.48
N ALA A 95 -20.18 -11.71 8.02
CA ALA A 95 -20.10 -12.04 6.58
C ALA A 95 -21.14 -11.31 5.71
N GLY A 96 -22.34 -11.09 6.23
CA GLY A 96 -23.43 -10.43 5.51
C GLY A 96 -23.32 -8.90 5.42
N VAL A 97 -22.38 -8.29 6.16
CA VAL A 97 -22.21 -6.83 6.21
C VAL A 97 -20.88 -6.37 5.56
N ILE A 98 -20.01 -7.32 5.19
CA ILE A 98 -18.80 -6.99 4.46
C ILE A 98 -19.19 -6.45 3.08
N HIS A 99 -18.63 -5.28 2.71
CA HIS A 99 -18.86 -4.68 1.38
C HIS A 99 -20.30 -4.25 1.11
N LEU A 100 -21.11 -4.07 2.15
CA LEU A 100 -22.53 -3.69 2.02
C LEU A 100 -22.63 -2.32 1.32
N GLY A 101 -23.49 -2.20 0.33
CA GLY A 101 -23.71 -0.96 -0.41
C GLY A 101 -22.52 -0.43 -1.23
N ALA A 102 -21.37 -1.10 -1.20
CA ALA A 102 -20.16 -0.65 -1.89
C ALA A 102 -19.99 -1.33 -3.26
N THR A 103 -19.18 -0.71 -4.12
CA THR A 103 -18.66 -1.31 -5.34
C THR A 103 -17.22 -1.74 -5.15
N SER A 104 -16.68 -2.57 -6.07
CA SER A 104 -15.28 -3.03 -6.03
C SER A 104 -14.29 -1.87 -5.90
N CYS A 105 -14.52 -0.76 -6.61
CA CYS A 105 -13.69 0.44 -6.57
C CYS A 105 -13.61 1.09 -5.20
N TYR A 106 -14.56 0.82 -4.30
CA TYR A 106 -14.46 1.32 -2.93
C TYR A 106 -13.18 0.87 -2.25
N VAL A 107 -12.82 -0.40 -2.37
CA VAL A 107 -11.59 -0.90 -1.73
C VAL A 107 -10.37 -0.80 -2.63
N THR A 108 -10.50 -1.04 -3.94
CA THR A 108 -9.36 -1.00 -4.85
C THR A 108 -8.76 0.39 -4.94
N ASP A 109 -9.58 1.39 -5.29
CA ASP A 109 -9.10 2.74 -5.54
C ASP A 109 -8.70 3.46 -4.27
N ASN A 110 -9.47 3.31 -3.18
CA ASN A 110 -9.12 3.93 -1.91
C ASN A 110 -7.88 3.30 -1.28
N ALA A 111 -7.69 1.98 -1.39
CA ALA A 111 -6.47 1.35 -0.90
C ALA A 111 -5.23 1.82 -1.67
N ASP A 112 -5.33 1.94 -2.99
CA ASP A 112 -4.25 2.48 -3.82
C ASP A 112 -3.91 3.92 -3.41
N MET A 113 -4.90 4.77 -3.15
CA MET A 113 -4.66 6.14 -2.66
C MET A 113 -3.97 6.19 -1.30
N VAL A 114 -4.35 5.30 -0.36
CA VAL A 114 -3.69 5.20 0.95
C VAL A 114 -2.23 4.78 0.78
N ILE A 115 -1.97 3.75 -0.02
CA ILE A 115 -0.61 3.23 -0.27
C ILE A 115 0.24 4.29 -0.98
N TYR A 116 -0.29 4.98 -1.99
CA TYR A 116 0.44 6.03 -2.70
C TYR A 116 0.74 7.24 -1.81
N ARG A 117 -0.20 7.64 -0.96
CA ARG A 117 0.07 8.68 0.04
C ARG A 117 1.25 8.33 0.93
N ASP A 118 1.27 7.10 1.45
CA ASP A 118 2.31 6.66 2.37
C ASP A 118 3.66 6.50 1.65
N ALA A 119 3.66 6.04 0.40
CA ALA A 119 4.84 6.01 -0.47
C ALA A 119 5.40 7.41 -0.72
N LEU A 120 4.55 8.38 -1.06
CA LEU A 120 4.97 9.77 -1.30
C LEU A 120 5.51 10.43 -0.04
N GLN A 121 4.91 10.17 1.12
CA GLN A 121 5.42 10.66 2.40
C GLN A 121 6.81 10.09 2.70
N TYR A 122 7.04 8.81 2.45
CA TYR A 122 8.34 8.19 2.61
C TYR A 122 9.39 8.81 1.66
N ILE A 123 9.09 8.92 0.37
CA ILE A 123 9.98 9.53 -0.63
C ILE A 123 10.31 10.98 -0.25
N ARG A 124 9.31 11.74 0.21
CA ARG A 124 9.54 13.11 0.69
C ARG A 124 10.54 13.13 1.85
N GLY A 125 10.43 12.20 2.80
CA GLY A 125 11.37 12.07 3.91
C GLY A 125 12.80 11.80 3.45
N GLU A 126 12.97 10.91 2.49
CA GLU A 126 14.29 10.58 1.93
C GLU A 126 14.88 11.76 1.12
N LEU A 127 14.07 12.47 0.34
CA LEU A 127 14.50 13.67 -0.37
C LEU A 127 14.97 14.77 0.56
N ILE A 128 14.29 14.99 1.70
CA ILE A 128 14.72 15.96 2.71
C ILE A 128 16.12 15.62 3.23
N LYS A 129 16.41 14.33 3.48
CA LYS A 129 17.74 13.88 3.92
C LYS A 129 18.80 14.16 2.84
N VAL A 130 18.49 13.87 1.57
CA VAL A 130 19.40 14.15 0.45
C VAL A 130 19.68 15.64 0.35
N ILE A 131 18.65 16.49 0.40
CA ILE A 131 18.80 17.95 0.35
C ILE A 131 19.66 18.47 1.50
N ALA A 132 19.40 18.00 2.73
CA ALA A 132 20.18 18.39 3.89
C ALA A 132 21.66 18.01 3.76
N ASN A 133 21.96 16.81 3.27
CA ASN A 133 23.33 16.34 3.05
C ASN A 133 24.04 17.17 1.95
N LEU A 134 23.36 17.46 0.85
CA LEU A 134 23.90 18.27 -0.23
C LEU A 134 24.12 19.72 0.19
N ALA A 135 23.18 20.29 0.96
CA ALA A 135 23.33 21.66 1.50
C ALA A 135 24.53 21.76 2.44
N GLY A 136 24.70 20.78 3.34
CA GLY A 136 25.86 20.74 4.22
C GLY A 136 27.18 20.55 3.46
N PHE A 137 27.19 19.71 2.42
CA PHE A 137 28.34 19.56 1.55
C PHE A 137 28.67 20.86 0.80
N ALA A 138 27.68 21.49 0.21
CA ALA A 138 27.84 22.76 -0.54
C ALA A 138 28.36 23.88 0.39
N ASP A 139 27.79 24.00 1.59
CA ASP A 139 28.26 25.01 2.55
C ASP A 139 29.73 24.78 2.96
N ARG A 140 30.09 23.53 3.21
CA ARG A 140 31.47 23.16 3.61
C ARG A 140 32.50 23.46 2.53
N TYR A 141 32.15 23.28 1.25
CA TYR A 141 33.09 23.36 0.14
C TYR A 141 32.88 24.55 -0.78
N LYS A 142 31.98 25.49 -0.45
CA LYS A 142 31.64 26.66 -1.27
C LYS A 142 32.84 27.56 -1.66
N ALA A 143 33.90 27.55 -0.85
CA ALA A 143 35.12 28.35 -1.07
C ALA A 143 36.26 27.50 -1.68
N LEU A 144 36.07 26.23 -1.97
CA LEU A 144 37.12 25.37 -2.49
C LEU A 144 37.16 25.52 -4.03
N PRO A 145 38.24 26.07 -4.62
CA PRO A 145 38.42 26.12 -6.06
C PRO A 145 38.51 24.70 -6.63
N THR A 146 37.80 24.45 -7.71
CA THR A 146 37.85 23.17 -8.41
C THR A 146 37.68 23.34 -9.91
N LEU A 147 38.14 22.38 -10.71
CA LEU A 147 37.87 22.34 -12.12
C LEU A 147 36.44 21.90 -12.39
N GLY A 148 35.69 22.75 -13.12
CA GLY A 148 34.28 22.50 -13.45
C GLY A 148 34.13 21.85 -14.82
N TYR A 149 34.81 20.73 -15.07
CA TYR A 149 34.69 20.01 -16.34
C TYR A 149 33.78 18.79 -16.22
N THR A 150 32.91 18.64 -17.19
CA THR A 150 32.15 17.41 -17.43
C THR A 150 32.29 17.06 -18.91
N HIS A 151 32.66 15.85 -19.24
CA HIS A 151 32.91 15.42 -20.61
C HIS A 151 33.80 16.39 -21.42
N TYR A 152 34.85 16.93 -20.76
CA TYR A 152 35.75 17.96 -21.31
C TYR A 152 35.11 19.33 -21.61
N LEU A 153 33.87 19.57 -21.09
CA LEU A 153 33.20 20.87 -21.21
C LEU A 153 33.22 21.59 -19.87
N SER A 154 33.35 22.94 -19.91
CA SER A 154 33.24 23.77 -18.73
C SER A 154 31.79 23.91 -18.31
N LEU A 155 31.50 23.73 -16.99
CA LEU A 155 30.19 23.95 -16.41
C LEU A 155 29.78 25.43 -16.33
N ILE A 156 30.72 26.36 -16.56
CA ILE A 156 30.46 27.81 -16.48
C ILE A 156 29.75 28.35 -17.75
N HIS A 157 29.78 27.61 -18.83
CA HIS A 157 29.28 28.04 -20.14
C HIS A 157 28.05 27.24 -20.60
N ILE A 158 27.33 26.58 -19.71
CA ILE A 158 26.08 25.90 -19.99
C ILE A 158 24.91 26.82 -19.69
#